data_3c0489032b0fe572cded62de4be6c424
#
_entry.id   3c0489032b0fe572cded62de4be6c424
#
_cell.length_a   1.000
_cell.length_b   1.000
_cell.length_c   1.000
_cell.angle_alpha   90.00
_cell.angle_beta   90.00
_cell.angle_gamma   90.00
#
_symmetry.space_group_name_H-M   'P 1'
#
loop_
_entity.id
_entity.type
_entity.pdbx_description
1 polymer ?
#
loop_
_entity_poly.entity_id
_entity_poly.type
_entity_poly.pdbx_seq_one_letter_code
_entity_poly.pdbx_strand_id
1 'polypeptide(L)'
;MLGRQPGACGLTAGKGMNIYMRVGMGYDVHRLVEGRDLIMGGVKIPYEKGLDGHSDADVLLHAIMDALLGAAALGDIGKHFPDTDPTYEGASSVKLLEHVGGLIEEEGYLISNIDATIIAQAPKMRPHIDTCLLYTSDAADDKA
;
A
#
# COMPACT_ATOMS: atom_id res chain seq x y z
N MET A 1 26.30 18.36 5.92
CA MET A 1 24.92 18.83 5.60
C MET A 1 24.77 18.92 4.10
N LEU A 2 24.23 17.91 3.45
CA LEU A 2 23.95 17.94 2.02
C LEU A 2 22.47 18.32 1.87
N GLY A 3 22.21 19.55 1.42
CA GLY A 3 20.89 20.07 1.19
C GLY A 3 20.20 19.28 0.08
N ARG A 4 19.02 18.73 0.38
CA ARG A 4 18.12 18.14 -0.61
C ARG A 4 17.67 19.22 -1.57
N GLN A 5 18.03 19.09 -2.83
CA GLN A 5 17.41 19.85 -3.92
C GLN A 5 16.14 19.09 -4.33
N PRO A 6 14.95 19.70 -4.29
CA PRO A 6 13.75 19.09 -4.83
C PRO A 6 13.84 19.10 -6.36
N GLY A 7 13.95 17.90 -6.94
CA GLY A 7 13.76 17.71 -8.38
C GLY A 7 12.28 17.90 -8.71
N ALA A 8 11.88 19.10 -9.06
CA ALA A 8 10.51 19.41 -9.40
C ALA A 8 10.28 19.26 -10.90
N CYS A 9 9.41 18.34 -11.29
CA CYS A 9 8.69 18.44 -12.55
C CYS A 9 7.37 19.19 -12.25
N GLY A 10 7.34 20.48 -12.51
CA GLY A 10 6.19 21.34 -12.23
C GLY A 10 5.31 21.53 -13.45
N LEU A 11 4.02 21.29 -13.31
CA LEU A 11 2.98 21.79 -14.21
C LEU A 11 2.37 23.04 -13.58
N THR A 12 2.49 24.18 -14.26
CA THR A 12 1.88 25.44 -13.80
C THR A 12 0.46 25.56 -14.32
N ALA A 13 -0.53 25.50 -13.45
CA ALA A 13 -1.90 25.87 -13.77
C ALA A 13 -2.25 27.19 -13.08
N GLY A 14 -2.30 28.28 -13.84
CA GLY A 14 -2.82 29.61 -13.45
C GLY A 14 -2.16 30.26 -12.23
N LYS A 15 -2.10 31.59 -12.18
CA LYS A 15 -1.40 32.43 -11.19
C LYS A 15 -1.13 31.73 -9.83
N GLY A 16 0.08 31.21 -9.65
CA GLY A 16 0.69 31.04 -8.34
C GLY A 16 0.55 29.68 -7.66
N MET A 17 -0.13 28.67 -8.22
CA MET A 17 -0.20 27.34 -7.62
C MET A 17 0.74 26.36 -8.35
N ASN A 18 1.86 26.03 -7.72
CA ASN A 18 2.72 24.95 -8.19
C ASN A 18 2.12 23.62 -7.70
N ILE A 19 1.57 22.85 -8.62
CA ILE A 19 1.12 21.48 -8.33
C ILE A 19 2.31 20.57 -8.58
N TYR A 20 2.82 19.94 -7.53
CA TYR A 20 3.85 18.92 -7.64
C TYR A 20 3.16 17.54 -7.63
N MET A 21 3.29 16.83 -8.74
CA MET A 21 2.86 15.44 -8.83
C MET A 21 4.02 14.51 -8.43
N ARG A 22 3.74 13.52 -7.59
CA ARG A 22 4.68 12.47 -7.21
C ARG A 22 4.13 11.13 -7.65
N VAL A 23 5.01 10.23 -8.05
CA VAL A 23 4.69 8.88 -8.45
C VAL A 23 5.54 7.94 -7.60
N GLY A 24 4.94 6.89 -7.08
CA GLY A 24 5.61 5.81 -6.37
C GLY A 24 5.33 4.47 -7.02
N MET A 25 6.24 3.54 -6.85
CA MET A 25 6.10 2.15 -7.24
C MET A 25 6.42 1.28 -6.04
N GLY A 26 5.54 0.31 -5.76
CA GLY A 26 5.76 -0.73 -4.77
C GLY A 26 5.71 -2.11 -5.43
N TYR A 27 6.46 -3.02 -4.88
CA TYR A 27 6.49 -4.40 -5.29
C TYR A 27 6.67 -5.28 -4.06
N ASP A 28 5.82 -6.28 -3.92
CA ASP A 28 5.94 -7.25 -2.84
C ASP A 28 5.67 -8.67 -3.36
N VAL A 29 6.27 -9.66 -2.72
CA VAL A 29 6.13 -11.06 -3.10
C VAL A 29 6.20 -11.95 -1.85
N HIS A 30 5.23 -12.82 -1.71
CA HIS A 30 5.16 -13.81 -0.64
C HIS A 30 4.92 -15.21 -1.18
N ARG A 31 5.42 -16.22 -0.46
CA ARG A 31 5.17 -17.62 -0.80
C ARG A 31 3.81 -18.07 -0.28
N LEU A 32 3.15 -18.96 -1.02
CA LEU A 32 1.97 -19.68 -0.54
C LEU A 32 2.40 -20.83 0.38
N VAL A 33 1.87 -20.85 1.59
CA VAL A 33 2.13 -21.89 2.61
C VAL A 33 0.82 -22.43 3.16
N GLU A 34 0.86 -23.65 3.68
CA GLU A 34 -0.28 -24.28 4.35
C GLU A 34 -0.52 -23.68 5.74
N GLY A 35 -1.75 -23.78 6.23
CA GLY A 35 -2.11 -23.39 7.60
C GLY A 35 -2.27 -21.88 7.81
N ARG A 36 -2.31 -21.09 6.75
CA ARG A 36 -2.60 -19.66 6.80
C ARG A 36 -3.79 -19.29 5.89
N ASP A 37 -4.52 -18.28 6.30
CA ASP A 37 -5.54 -17.65 5.45
C ASP A 37 -4.89 -16.87 4.32
N LEU A 38 -5.50 -16.88 3.14
CA LEU A 38 -5.12 -16.01 2.04
C LEU A 38 -5.87 -14.70 2.17
N ILE A 39 -5.16 -13.63 2.51
CA ILE A 39 -5.69 -12.28 2.59
C ILE A 39 -5.15 -11.47 1.42
N MET A 40 -6.03 -10.76 0.71
CA MET A 40 -5.66 -9.95 -0.45
C MET A 40 -6.56 -8.71 -0.53
N GLY A 41 -5.96 -7.52 -0.43
CA GLY A 41 -6.71 -6.27 -0.37
C GLY A 41 -7.65 -6.20 0.84
N GLY A 42 -7.27 -6.77 1.97
CA GLY A 42 -8.08 -6.85 3.18
C GLY A 42 -9.19 -7.92 3.15
N VAL A 43 -9.29 -8.69 2.05
CA VAL A 43 -10.34 -9.69 1.84
C VAL A 43 -9.78 -11.10 1.99
N LYS A 44 -10.47 -11.94 2.77
CA LYS A 44 -10.16 -13.36 2.87
C LYS A 44 -10.62 -14.10 1.62
N ILE A 45 -9.66 -14.63 0.87
CA ILE A 45 -9.90 -15.42 -0.34
C ILE A 45 -10.00 -16.89 0.04
N PRO A 46 -11.08 -17.60 -0.35
CA PRO A 46 -11.21 -19.04 -0.10
C PRO A 46 -10.14 -19.82 -0.89
N TYR A 47 -9.12 -20.27 -0.17
CA TYR A 47 -8.05 -21.08 -0.73
C TYR A 47 -7.39 -21.93 0.37
N GLU A 48 -6.80 -23.04 0.01
CA GLU A 48 -6.18 -24.00 0.95
C GLU A 48 -4.85 -23.50 1.55
N LYS A 49 -4.24 -22.49 0.93
CA LYS A 49 -2.96 -21.89 1.34
C LYS A 49 -3.11 -20.38 1.48
N GLY A 50 -2.36 -19.80 2.39
CA GLY A 50 -2.22 -18.36 2.53
C GLY A 50 -0.79 -17.91 2.29
N LEU A 51 -0.57 -16.61 2.35
CA LEU A 51 0.75 -16.02 2.17
C LEU A 51 1.57 -16.08 3.46
N ASP A 52 2.86 -16.37 3.32
CA ASP A 52 3.82 -16.41 4.42
C ASP A 52 4.34 -15.00 4.73
N GLY A 53 4.26 -14.57 5.98
CA GLY A 53 4.71 -13.25 6.41
C GLY A 53 4.42 -12.97 7.88
N HIS A 54 4.96 -11.86 8.40
CA HIS A 54 4.87 -11.48 9.82
C HIS A 54 3.47 -10.97 10.20
N SER A 55 2.87 -10.13 9.34
CA SER A 55 1.49 -9.63 9.48
C SER A 55 0.47 -10.64 8.94
N ASP A 56 -0.67 -10.20 8.46
CA ASP A 56 -1.62 -11.01 7.67
C ASP A 56 -1.07 -11.34 6.26
N ALA A 57 0.12 -10.83 5.92
CA ALA A 57 0.83 -11.04 4.67
C ALA A 57 0.03 -10.62 3.42
N ASP A 58 -0.79 -9.58 3.52
CA ASP A 58 -1.50 -9.01 2.38
C ASP A 58 -0.53 -8.31 1.42
N VAL A 59 -0.02 -9.06 0.46
CA VAL A 59 0.98 -8.62 -0.51
C VAL A 59 0.50 -7.42 -1.36
N LEU A 60 -0.81 -7.31 -1.60
CA LEU A 60 -1.36 -6.19 -2.36
C LEU A 60 -1.26 -4.89 -1.57
N LEU A 61 -1.69 -4.90 -0.31
CA LEU A 61 -1.64 -3.73 0.54
C LEU A 61 -0.19 -3.34 0.89
N HIS A 62 0.71 -4.31 1.05
CA HIS A 62 2.13 -4.05 1.27
C HIS A 62 2.75 -3.30 0.08
N ALA A 63 2.50 -3.75 -1.15
CA ALA A 63 2.99 -3.07 -2.36
C ALA A 63 2.40 -1.65 -2.50
N ILE A 64 1.12 -1.45 -2.16
CA ILE A 64 0.48 -0.13 -2.16
C ILE A 64 1.14 0.80 -1.13
N MET A 65 1.35 0.31 0.11
CA MET A 65 2.01 1.11 1.15
C MET A 65 3.43 1.53 0.74
N ASP A 66 4.21 0.63 0.17
CA ASP A 66 5.55 0.95 -0.33
C ASP A 66 5.53 1.99 -1.45
N ALA A 67 4.55 1.90 -2.36
CA ALA A 67 4.37 2.91 -3.42
C ALA A 67 4.08 4.29 -2.83
N LEU A 68 3.17 4.38 -1.86
CA LEU A 68 2.78 5.63 -1.20
C LEU A 68 3.94 6.24 -0.41
N LEU A 69 4.59 5.45 0.44
CA LEU A 69 5.74 5.89 1.23
C LEU A 69 6.90 6.32 0.34
N GLY A 70 7.18 5.57 -0.73
CA GLY A 70 8.21 5.89 -1.72
C GLY A 70 7.93 7.20 -2.45
N ALA A 71 6.68 7.43 -2.89
CA ALA A 71 6.27 8.68 -3.53
C ALA A 71 6.49 9.89 -2.61
N ALA A 72 6.19 9.76 -1.31
CA ALA A 72 6.38 10.79 -0.30
C ALA A 72 7.83 10.91 0.21
N ALA A 73 8.74 10.03 -0.21
CA ALA A 73 10.13 9.92 0.29
C ALA A 73 10.20 9.61 1.80
N LEU A 74 9.25 8.83 2.31
CA LEU A 74 9.17 8.41 3.72
C LEU A 74 9.87 7.06 3.99
N GLY A 75 10.38 6.41 2.98
CA GLY A 75 11.01 5.08 3.06
C GLY A 75 10.09 3.97 2.58
N ASP A 76 10.05 2.88 3.32
CA ASP A 76 9.29 1.67 3.03
C ASP A 76 8.55 1.15 4.28
N ILE A 77 7.71 0.12 4.11
CA ILE A 77 6.94 -0.47 5.21
C ILE A 77 7.83 -1.07 6.29
N GLY A 78 8.99 -1.63 5.95
CA GLY A 78 9.93 -2.21 6.91
C GLY A 78 10.50 -1.18 7.88
N LYS A 79 10.60 0.10 7.46
CA LYS A 79 11.01 1.20 8.33
C LYS A 79 9.93 1.59 9.33
N HIS A 80 8.66 1.54 8.94
CA HIS A 80 7.52 1.95 9.76
C HIS A 80 6.96 0.81 10.60
N PHE A 81 7.01 -0.42 10.09
CA PHE A 81 6.44 -1.62 10.70
C PHE A 81 7.47 -2.77 10.67
N PRO A 82 8.56 -2.68 11.45
CA PRO A 82 9.63 -3.67 11.38
C PRO A 82 9.16 -5.05 11.84
N ASP A 83 9.54 -6.10 11.11
CA ASP A 83 9.23 -7.51 11.43
C ASP A 83 9.79 -7.95 12.79
N THR A 84 10.73 -7.21 13.34
CA THR A 84 11.31 -7.47 14.67
C THR A 84 10.41 -6.96 15.81
N ASP A 85 9.40 -6.16 15.52
CA ASP A 85 8.47 -5.64 16.54
C ASP A 85 7.26 -6.57 16.66
N PRO A 86 7.10 -7.27 17.80
CA PRO A 86 5.99 -8.19 18.02
C PRO A 86 4.61 -7.53 18.01
N THR A 87 4.55 -6.20 18.09
CA THR A 87 3.28 -5.43 18.00
C THR A 87 2.60 -5.63 16.65
N TYR A 88 3.37 -5.90 15.59
CA TYR A 88 2.84 -6.08 14.24
C TYR A 88 2.65 -7.54 13.85
N GLU A 89 2.95 -8.49 14.74
CA GLU A 89 2.70 -9.91 14.48
C GLU A 89 1.20 -10.17 14.31
N GLY A 90 0.81 -10.70 13.15
CA GLY A 90 -0.60 -10.92 12.79
C GLY A 90 -1.41 -9.63 12.58
N ALA A 91 -0.77 -8.45 12.53
CA ALA A 91 -1.46 -7.20 12.31
C ALA A 91 -2.22 -7.18 10.98
N SER A 92 -3.38 -6.53 10.97
CA SER A 92 -4.14 -6.28 9.75
C SER A 92 -3.44 -5.25 8.87
N SER A 93 -3.10 -5.63 7.64
CA SER A 93 -2.48 -4.71 6.67
C SER A 93 -3.40 -3.55 6.29
N VAL A 94 -4.72 -3.69 6.44
CA VAL A 94 -5.67 -2.57 6.28
C VAL A 94 -5.38 -1.47 7.29
N LYS A 95 -5.18 -1.81 8.57
CA LYS A 95 -4.85 -0.82 9.62
C LYS A 95 -3.48 -0.18 9.39
N LEU A 96 -2.53 -0.95 8.87
CA LEU A 96 -1.22 -0.41 8.51
C LEU A 96 -1.35 0.59 7.34
N LEU A 97 -2.18 0.28 6.34
CA LEU A 97 -2.47 1.18 5.22
C LEU A 97 -3.17 2.47 5.69
N GLU A 98 -4.13 2.38 6.62
CA GLU A 98 -4.77 3.56 7.23
C GLU A 98 -3.72 4.48 7.90
N HIS A 99 -2.77 3.88 8.62
CA HIS A 99 -1.67 4.65 9.22
C HIS A 99 -0.78 5.32 8.17
N VAL A 100 -0.42 4.59 7.10
CA VAL A 100 0.35 5.16 5.98
C VAL A 100 -0.42 6.29 5.30
N GLY A 101 -1.73 6.14 5.09
CA GLY A 101 -2.60 7.21 4.57
C GLY A 101 -2.51 8.48 5.40
N GLY A 102 -2.56 8.36 6.74
CA GLY A 102 -2.37 9.49 7.66
C GLY A 102 -1.01 10.17 7.49
N LEU A 103 0.08 9.40 7.34
CA LEU A 103 1.41 9.96 7.09
C LEU A 103 1.48 10.74 5.77
N ILE A 104 0.82 10.25 4.72
CA ILE A 104 0.76 10.94 3.41
C ILE A 104 0.01 12.27 3.53
N GLU A 105 -1.12 12.28 4.27
CA GLU A 105 -1.88 13.52 4.54
C GLU A 105 -1.08 14.53 5.39
N GLU A 106 -0.37 14.07 6.43
CA GLU A 106 0.49 14.92 7.28
C GLU A 106 1.61 15.59 6.48
N GLU A 107 2.14 14.91 5.46
CA GLU A 107 3.12 15.48 4.52
C GLU A 107 2.48 16.44 3.48
N GLY A 108 1.17 16.62 3.52
CA GLY A 108 0.43 17.52 2.65
C GLY A 108 0.16 16.98 1.26
N TYR A 109 0.19 15.67 1.07
CA TYR A 109 -0.11 15.01 -0.20
C TYR A 109 -1.52 14.43 -0.22
N LEU A 110 -2.10 14.39 -1.41
CA LEU A 110 -3.36 13.70 -1.71
C LEU A 110 -3.09 12.55 -2.67
N ILE A 111 -3.70 11.42 -2.41
CA ILE A 111 -3.65 10.26 -3.31
C ILE A 111 -4.59 10.54 -4.48
N SER A 112 -4.04 10.64 -5.69
CA SER A 112 -4.84 10.88 -6.91
C SER A 112 -5.46 9.60 -7.45
N ASN A 113 -4.67 8.54 -7.55
CA ASN A 113 -5.11 7.20 -7.95
C ASN A 113 -4.05 6.16 -7.58
N ILE A 114 -4.51 4.92 -7.48
CA ILE A 114 -3.65 3.76 -7.30
C ILE A 114 -4.01 2.76 -8.41
N ASP A 115 -2.99 2.27 -9.12
CA ASP A 115 -3.13 1.16 -10.04
C ASP A 115 -2.29 -0.02 -9.52
N ALA A 116 -2.88 -1.21 -9.47
CA ALA A 116 -2.23 -2.38 -8.89
C ALA A 116 -2.47 -3.63 -9.73
N THR A 117 -1.44 -4.45 -9.85
CA THR A 117 -1.49 -5.72 -10.57
C THR A 117 -1.15 -6.87 -9.63
N ILE A 118 -2.04 -7.86 -9.55
CA ILE A 118 -1.80 -9.10 -8.82
C ILE A 118 -1.29 -10.16 -9.80
N ILE A 119 -0.11 -10.72 -9.52
CA ILE A 119 0.47 -11.82 -10.28
C ILE A 119 0.43 -13.06 -9.41
N ALA A 120 -0.47 -13.99 -9.71
CA ALA A 120 -0.66 -15.21 -8.94
C ALA A 120 -0.85 -16.41 -9.88
N GLN A 121 -0.16 -17.51 -9.58
CA GLN A 121 -0.38 -18.76 -10.30
C GLN A 121 -1.71 -19.41 -9.87
N ALA A 122 -2.05 -19.31 -8.60
CA ALA A 122 -3.29 -19.79 -7.99
C ALA A 122 -3.57 -19.02 -6.68
N PRO A 123 -4.82 -18.91 -6.23
CA PRO A 123 -6.05 -19.23 -6.95
C PRO A 123 -6.35 -18.26 -8.11
N LYS A 124 -7.42 -18.51 -8.87
CA LYS A 124 -7.91 -17.53 -9.85
C LYS A 124 -8.45 -16.31 -9.11
N MET A 125 -7.78 -15.17 -9.27
CA MET A 125 -8.11 -13.92 -8.56
C MET A 125 -9.33 -13.19 -9.14
N ARG A 126 -9.65 -13.38 -10.43
CA ARG A 126 -10.72 -12.64 -11.13
C ARG A 126 -12.06 -12.54 -10.38
N PRO A 127 -12.58 -13.61 -9.72
CA PRO A 127 -13.85 -13.51 -8.99
C PRO A 127 -13.80 -12.61 -7.75
N HIS A 128 -12.62 -12.27 -7.28
CA HIS A 128 -12.40 -11.54 -6.02
C HIS A 128 -11.92 -10.09 -6.24
N ILE A 129 -11.52 -9.73 -7.47
CA ILE A 129 -10.91 -8.43 -7.76
C ILE A 129 -11.83 -7.27 -7.36
N ASP A 130 -13.10 -7.32 -7.74
CA ASP A 130 -14.04 -6.24 -7.45
C ASP A 130 -14.20 -6.01 -5.95
N THR A 131 -14.21 -7.08 -5.15
CA THR A 131 -14.29 -6.98 -3.68
C THR A 131 -13.00 -6.40 -3.08
N CYS A 132 -11.83 -6.82 -3.58
CA CYS A 132 -10.55 -6.27 -3.15
C CYS A 132 -10.44 -4.77 -3.48
N LEU A 133 -10.92 -4.35 -4.65
CA LEU A 133 -10.89 -2.95 -5.09
C LEU A 133 -11.85 -2.07 -4.28
N LEU A 134 -13.05 -2.54 -3.95
CA LEU A 134 -14.01 -1.80 -3.12
C LEU A 134 -13.42 -1.47 -1.76
N TYR A 135 -12.71 -2.40 -1.14
CA TYR A 135 -12.12 -2.18 0.17
C TYR A 135 -10.99 -1.15 0.16
N THR A 136 -10.23 -1.07 -0.94
CA THR A 136 -9.15 -0.08 -1.11
C THR A 136 -9.69 1.30 -1.50
N SER A 137 -10.79 1.38 -2.25
CA SER A 137 -11.42 2.65 -2.63
C SER A 137 -12.19 3.27 -1.47
N ASP A 138 -12.92 2.49 -0.68
CA ASP A 138 -13.70 3.01 0.45
C ASP A 138 -12.79 3.57 1.56
N ALA A 139 -11.61 2.98 1.78
CA ALA A 139 -10.63 3.53 2.70
C ALA A 139 -10.07 4.90 2.27
N ALA A 140 -10.15 5.23 0.97
CA ALA A 140 -9.77 6.53 0.43
C ALA A 140 -10.92 7.55 0.42
N ASP A 141 -12.19 7.09 0.37
CA ASP A 141 -13.37 7.95 0.25
C ASP A 141 -14.03 8.33 1.58
N ASP A 142 -13.73 7.65 2.68
CA ASP A 142 -14.38 7.90 3.99
C ASP A 142 -14.00 9.25 4.64
N LYS A 143 -13.21 10.07 3.97
CA LYS A 143 -12.81 11.42 4.44
C LYS A 143 -13.04 12.55 3.44
N ALA A 144 -13.80 12.31 2.38
CA ALA A 144 -14.19 13.37 1.45
C ALA A 144 -15.45 14.12 1.88
#